data_ce9c5d6bceec7f821c2cc7a033d3d31b
#
_entry.id   ce9c5d6bceec7f821c2cc7a033d3d31b
#
_cell.length_a   1.000
_cell.length_b   1.000
_cell.length_c   1.000
_cell.angle_alpha   90.00
_cell.angle_beta   90.00
_cell.angle_gamma   90.00
#
_symmetry.space_group_name_H-M   'P 1'
#
loop_
_entity.id
_entity.type
_entity.pdbx_description
1 polymer ?
#
loop_
_entity_poly.entity_id
_entity_poly.type
_entity_poly.pdbx_seq_one_letter_code
_entity_poly.pdbx_strand_id
1 'polypeptide(L)'
;MVRFKYLQDKNLVSKFKFLHRINIFCKRFARLFIFCTVGICSYQFVQAQQDFRCAVRLTFDSDSTGSVANYVLSLQLKNTKGRNINGASILYKDSQGQVLGNTFLECLKDPEGIKPGSYGDCKVVLQRVDGEFLDTFGTDKWTEIVNTQLSYLNEIQYCDL
;
A
#
# COMPACT_ATOMS: atom_id res chain seq x y z
N MET A 1 30.97 84.11 -13.13
CA MET A 1 29.51 84.08 -13.14
C MET A 1 29.06 82.94 -14.08
N VAL A 2 28.88 81.73 -13.61
CA VAL A 2 28.60 80.55 -14.44
C VAL A 2 27.13 80.23 -14.29
N ARG A 3 26.37 80.30 -15.40
CA ARG A 3 24.93 79.95 -15.44
C ARG A 3 24.81 78.47 -15.73
N PHE A 4 24.32 77.70 -14.77
CA PHE A 4 23.85 76.28 -14.98
C PHE A 4 22.49 76.30 -15.66
N LYS A 5 22.40 75.74 -16.90
CA LYS A 5 21.16 75.47 -17.61
C LYS A 5 20.66 74.05 -17.14
N TYR A 6 19.57 74.01 -16.40
CA TYR A 6 18.85 72.78 -16.10
C TYR A 6 18.07 72.34 -17.35
N LEU A 7 18.54 71.29 -18.03
CA LEU A 7 17.78 70.57 -19.04
C LEU A 7 16.89 69.54 -18.29
N GLN A 8 15.59 69.87 -18.17
CA GLN A 8 14.62 68.91 -17.71
C GLN A 8 14.37 67.90 -18.81
N ASP A 9 14.95 66.70 -18.66
CA ASP A 9 14.75 65.59 -19.58
C ASP A 9 13.43 64.90 -19.24
N LYS A 10 12.35 65.28 -19.94
CA LYS A 10 10.99 64.68 -19.81
C LYS A 10 10.97 63.17 -20.12
N ASN A 11 12.01 62.64 -20.76
CA ASN A 11 12.11 61.21 -21.10
C ASN A 11 12.48 60.34 -19.90
N LEU A 12 13.12 60.91 -18.87
CA LEU A 12 13.52 60.16 -17.68
C LEU A 12 12.33 59.79 -16.82
N VAL A 13 11.33 60.67 -16.71
CA VAL A 13 10.10 60.43 -15.91
C VAL A 13 9.21 59.38 -16.53
N SER A 14 9.16 59.31 -17.88
CA SER A 14 8.41 58.30 -18.62
C SER A 14 8.99 56.89 -18.42
N LYS A 15 10.32 56.75 -18.48
CA LYS A 15 11.02 55.49 -18.24
C LYS A 15 10.84 54.96 -16.81
N PHE A 16 10.82 55.84 -15.81
CA PHE A 16 10.60 55.46 -14.42
C PHE A 16 9.17 54.94 -14.17
N LYS A 17 8.15 55.56 -14.79
CA LYS A 17 6.76 55.07 -14.68
C LYS A 17 6.56 53.72 -15.36
N PHE A 18 7.24 53.43 -16.45
CA PHE A 18 7.18 52.16 -17.17
C PHE A 18 7.83 51.05 -16.37
N LEU A 19 9.01 51.26 -15.79
CA LEU A 19 9.70 50.32 -14.92
C LEU A 19 8.92 49.98 -13.64
N HIS A 20 8.24 50.97 -13.07
CA HIS A 20 7.40 50.74 -11.88
C HIS A 20 6.17 49.88 -12.20
N ARG A 21 5.55 50.02 -13.39
CA ARG A 21 4.44 49.19 -13.83
C ARG A 21 4.87 47.74 -14.10
N ILE A 22 6.04 47.50 -14.69
CA ILE A 22 6.58 46.17 -14.91
C ILE A 22 6.86 45.47 -13.57
N ASN A 23 7.40 46.17 -12.59
CA ASN A 23 7.74 45.62 -11.30
C ASN A 23 6.49 45.20 -10.50
N ILE A 24 5.38 45.94 -10.61
CA ILE A 24 4.10 45.57 -10.00
C ILE A 24 3.48 44.34 -10.69
N PHE A 25 3.62 44.23 -12.03
CA PHE A 25 3.13 43.11 -12.80
C PHE A 25 3.91 41.81 -12.45
N CYS A 26 5.25 41.88 -12.40
CA CYS A 26 6.09 40.77 -11.99
C CYS A 26 5.84 40.31 -10.55
N LYS A 27 5.61 41.24 -9.60
CA LYS A 27 5.29 40.89 -8.22
C LYS A 27 3.92 40.19 -8.09
N ARG A 28 2.93 40.55 -8.91
CA ARG A 28 1.64 39.89 -8.93
C ARG A 28 1.72 38.48 -9.58
N PHE A 29 2.48 38.36 -10.66
CA PHE A 29 2.73 37.07 -11.30
C PHE A 29 3.55 36.13 -10.43
N ALA A 30 4.60 36.63 -9.76
CA ALA A 30 5.38 35.81 -8.82
C ALA A 30 4.54 35.28 -7.64
N ARG A 31 3.60 36.08 -7.12
CA ARG A 31 2.68 35.61 -6.06
C ARG A 31 1.69 34.56 -6.55
N LEU A 32 1.19 34.67 -7.80
CA LEU A 32 0.33 33.65 -8.39
C LEU A 32 1.08 32.36 -8.67
N PHE A 33 2.35 32.42 -9.10
CA PHE A 33 3.18 31.23 -9.32
C PHE A 33 3.53 30.53 -8.01
N ILE A 34 3.78 31.25 -6.93
CA ILE A 34 4.05 30.66 -5.60
C ILE A 34 2.81 29.94 -5.07
N PHE A 35 1.61 30.48 -5.28
CA PHE A 35 0.37 29.81 -4.89
C PHE A 35 0.08 28.55 -5.72
N CYS A 36 0.41 28.55 -7.02
CA CYS A 36 0.28 27.36 -7.86
C CYS A 36 1.28 26.26 -7.47
N THR A 37 2.53 26.61 -7.14
CA THR A 37 3.53 25.60 -6.76
C THR A 37 3.27 24.99 -5.38
N VAL A 38 2.73 25.75 -4.44
CA VAL A 38 2.33 25.23 -3.11
C VAL A 38 1.05 24.40 -3.22
N GLY A 39 0.12 24.72 -4.12
CA GLY A 39 -1.10 23.95 -4.35
C GLY A 39 -0.87 22.60 -5.05
N ILE A 40 0.15 22.51 -5.91
CA ILE A 40 0.44 21.26 -6.65
C ILE A 40 1.22 20.26 -5.80
N CYS A 41 2.02 20.70 -4.81
CA CYS A 41 2.69 19.77 -3.88
C CYS A 41 1.77 19.10 -2.87
N SER A 42 0.50 19.52 -2.76
CA SER A 42 -0.45 18.91 -1.80
C SER A 42 -1.28 17.78 -2.39
N TYR A 43 -1.16 17.46 -3.65
CA TYR A 43 -1.62 16.18 -4.17
C TYR A 43 -0.61 15.10 -3.77
N GLN A 44 -0.52 14.83 -2.48
CA GLN A 44 -0.13 13.51 -2.05
C GLN A 44 -1.17 12.59 -2.70
N PHE A 45 -0.71 11.83 -3.68
CA PHE A 45 -1.41 10.61 -4.07
C PHE A 45 -1.55 9.78 -2.80
N VAL A 46 -2.65 9.97 -2.10
CA VAL A 46 -3.16 8.95 -1.21
C VAL A 46 -3.49 7.82 -2.19
N GLN A 47 -2.50 6.97 -2.47
CA GLN A 47 -2.80 5.65 -2.98
C GLN A 47 -3.76 5.09 -1.95
N ALA A 48 -5.03 5.02 -2.32
CA ALA A 48 -6.03 4.34 -1.52
C ALA A 48 -5.48 2.92 -1.40
N GLN A 49 -4.88 2.64 -0.26
CA GLN A 49 -4.38 1.35 0.12
C GLN A 49 -5.62 0.48 0.12
N GLN A 50 -5.70 -0.42 -0.85
CA GLN A 50 -6.89 -1.21 -1.07
C GLN A 50 -6.84 -2.39 -0.10
N ASP A 51 -7.42 -2.19 1.07
CA ASP A 51 -7.60 -3.27 2.04
C ASP A 51 -8.57 -4.30 1.47
N PHE A 52 -8.12 -5.52 1.32
CA PHE A 52 -8.93 -6.65 0.91
C PHE A 52 -9.39 -7.42 2.15
N ARG A 53 -10.62 -7.89 2.14
CA ARG A 53 -11.03 -8.86 3.15
C ARG A 53 -10.29 -10.15 2.90
N CYS A 54 -9.62 -10.65 3.93
CA CYS A 54 -8.99 -11.95 3.92
C CYS A 54 -9.45 -12.76 5.12
N ALA A 55 -9.35 -14.06 5.01
CA ALA A 55 -9.74 -14.96 6.09
C ALA A 55 -8.80 -16.15 6.13
N VAL A 56 -8.49 -16.57 7.33
CA VAL A 56 -7.77 -17.82 7.56
C VAL A 56 -8.76 -18.95 7.58
N ARG A 57 -8.48 -20.01 6.83
CA ARG A 57 -9.26 -21.24 6.78
C ARG A 57 -8.47 -22.37 7.39
N LEU A 58 -9.14 -23.16 8.23
CA LEU A 58 -8.60 -24.42 8.72
C LEU A 58 -8.84 -25.51 7.68
N THR A 59 -7.78 -26.20 7.30
CA THR A 59 -7.83 -27.38 6.43
C THR A 59 -7.12 -28.53 7.12
N PHE A 60 -7.57 -29.75 6.84
CA PHE A 60 -6.95 -30.95 7.37
C PHE A 60 -6.34 -31.74 6.23
N ASP A 61 -5.11 -32.16 6.45
CA ASP A 61 -4.35 -33.02 5.55
C ASP A 61 -3.83 -34.23 6.35
N SER A 62 -3.23 -35.19 5.66
CA SER A 62 -2.51 -36.30 6.27
C SER A 62 -1.12 -36.40 5.66
N ASP A 63 -0.14 -36.56 6.51
CA ASP A 63 1.23 -36.84 6.08
C ASP A 63 1.82 -38.06 6.84
N SER A 64 3.14 -38.21 6.79
CA SER A 64 3.83 -39.31 7.48
C SER A 64 3.71 -39.28 9.01
N THR A 65 3.31 -38.11 9.58
CA THR A 65 3.12 -37.90 11.02
C THR A 65 1.64 -38.06 11.47
N GLY A 66 0.73 -38.37 10.54
CA GLY A 66 -0.69 -38.51 10.81
C GLY A 66 -1.53 -37.33 10.31
N SER A 67 -2.61 -37.00 11.02
CA SER A 67 -3.52 -35.91 10.68
C SER A 67 -2.88 -34.56 11.01
N VAL A 68 -2.93 -33.62 10.06
CA VAL A 68 -2.33 -32.31 10.17
C VAL A 68 -3.40 -31.24 10.00
N ALA A 69 -3.41 -30.23 10.90
CA ALA A 69 -4.24 -29.04 10.77
C ALA A 69 -3.42 -27.89 10.20
N ASN A 70 -3.81 -27.36 9.03
CA ASN A 70 -3.19 -26.23 8.38
C ASN A 70 -4.08 -25.00 8.46
N TYR A 71 -3.54 -23.87 8.86
CA TYR A 71 -4.20 -22.56 8.83
C TYR A 71 -3.76 -21.81 7.59
N VAL A 72 -4.64 -21.80 6.59
CA VAL A 72 -4.34 -21.28 5.26
C VAL A 72 -4.95 -19.89 5.09
N LEU A 73 -4.10 -18.90 4.88
CA LEU A 73 -4.52 -17.57 4.42
C LEU A 73 -4.58 -17.59 2.89
N SER A 74 -5.73 -17.21 2.34
CA SER A 74 -5.93 -17.17 0.89
C SER A 74 -6.56 -15.86 0.45
N LEU A 75 -6.12 -15.35 -0.71
CA LEU A 75 -6.59 -14.12 -1.30
C LEU A 75 -6.65 -14.27 -2.83
N GLN A 76 -7.75 -13.82 -3.44
CA GLN A 76 -7.85 -13.74 -4.89
C GLN A 76 -7.27 -12.41 -5.37
N LEU A 77 -6.25 -12.47 -6.23
CA LEU A 77 -5.56 -11.31 -6.77
C LEU A 77 -5.79 -11.16 -8.26
N LYS A 78 -5.94 -9.91 -8.71
CA LYS A 78 -5.88 -9.55 -10.13
C LYS A 78 -4.47 -9.12 -10.48
N ASN A 79 -3.86 -9.78 -11.46
CA ASN A 79 -2.56 -9.36 -11.95
C ASN A 79 -2.69 -8.11 -12.84
N THR A 80 -2.34 -6.95 -12.32
CA THR A 80 -2.30 -5.66 -13.04
C THR A 80 -0.92 -5.33 -13.62
N LYS A 81 0.06 -6.23 -13.45
CA LYS A 81 1.42 -6.06 -13.98
C LYS A 81 1.49 -6.56 -15.42
N GLY A 82 2.47 -6.07 -16.20
CA GLY A 82 2.73 -6.51 -17.57
C GLY A 82 3.44 -7.85 -17.70
N ARG A 83 3.64 -8.60 -16.61
CA ARG A 83 4.31 -9.90 -16.54
C ARG A 83 3.55 -10.85 -15.62
N ASN A 84 3.80 -12.16 -15.75
CA ASN A 84 3.26 -13.14 -14.81
C ASN A 84 3.73 -12.86 -13.38
N ILE A 85 2.85 -13.11 -12.41
CA ILE A 85 3.17 -13.01 -10.98
C ILE A 85 2.98 -14.37 -10.31
N ASN A 86 3.98 -14.81 -9.54
CA ASN A 86 3.97 -16.09 -8.85
C ASN A 86 3.64 -15.94 -7.37
N GLY A 87 3.57 -14.72 -6.88
CA GLY A 87 3.23 -14.44 -5.49
C GLY A 87 3.13 -12.96 -5.20
N ALA A 88 2.68 -12.65 -3.98
CA ALA A 88 2.55 -11.30 -3.47
C ALA A 88 2.91 -11.23 -1.99
N SER A 89 3.64 -10.20 -1.59
CA SER A 89 3.82 -9.88 -0.16
C SER A 89 2.62 -9.12 0.34
N ILE A 90 2.09 -9.52 1.49
CA ILE A 90 0.95 -8.86 2.12
C ILE A 90 1.24 -8.51 3.57
N LEU A 91 0.58 -7.46 4.05
CA LEU A 91 0.38 -7.18 5.46
C LEU A 91 -1.02 -7.67 5.85
N TYR A 92 -1.15 -8.37 6.95
CA TYR A 92 -2.47 -8.76 7.47
C TYR A 92 -2.78 -7.99 8.75
N LYS A 93 -4.05 -7.62 8.90
CA LYS A 93 -4.54 -6.65 9.89
C LYS A 93 -5.79 -7.19 10.60
N ASP A 94 -6.02 -6.70 11.79
CA ASP A 94 -7.26 -6.93 12.54
C ASP A 94 -8.43 -6.05 12.05
N SER A 95 -9.56 -6.14 12.73
CA SER A 95 -10.77 -5.33 12.47
C SER A 95 -10.58 -3.82 12.69
N GLN A 96 -9.55 -3.43 13.43
CA GLN A 96 -9.23 -2.04 13.74
C GLN A 96 -8.17 -1.46 12.80
N GLY A 97 -7.66 -2.28 11.87
CA GLY A 97 -6.60 -1.91 10.94
C GLY A 97 -5.19 -1.99 11.55
N GLN A 98 -5.04 -2.57 12.75
CA GLN A 98 -3.73 -2.79 13.33
C GLN A 98 -3.02 -3.93 12.59
N VAL A 99 -1.77 -3.72 12.22
CA VAL A 99 -0.93 -4.73 11.56
C VAL A 99 -0.60 -5.83 12.55
N LEU A 100 -1.02 -7.05 12.26
CA LEU A 100 -0.72 -8.26 13.03
C LEU A 100 0.54 -8.95 12.52
N GLY A 101 0.88 -8.77 11.22
CA GLY A 101 2.08 -9.35 10.63
C GLY A 101 2.14 -9.20 9.12
N ASN A 102 3.13 -9.88 8.53
CA ASN A 102 3.30 -9.95 7.08
C ASN A 102 3.65 -11.37 6.64
N THR A 103 3.38 -11.65 5.37
CA THR A 103 3.73 -12.94 4.76
C THR A 103 3.80 -12.82 3.23
N PHE A 104 4.31 -13.87 2.58
CA PHE A 104 4.32 -14.00 1.14
C PHE A 104 3.32 -15.08 0.72
N LEU A 105 2.34 -14.69 -0.11
CA LEU A 105 1.38 -15.60 -0.70
C LEU A 105 1.94 -16.18 -1.98
N GLU A 106 1.84 -17.48 -2.16
CA GLU A 106 2.14 -18.17 -3.43
C GLU A 106 0.89 -18.24 -4.29
N CYS A 107 1.02 -17.81 -5.56
CA CYS A 107 -0.08 -17.71 -6.53
C CYS A 107 0.02 -18.83 -7.58
N LEU A 108 0.17 -20.06 -7.13
CA LEU A 108 0.41 -21.23 -7.98
C LEU A 108 -0.91 -21.92 -8.34
N LYS A 109 -1.54 -21.47 -9.42
CA LYS A 109 -2.55 -22.31 -10.09
C LYS A 109 -1.99 -22.99 -11.35
N ASP A 110 -0.98 -22.39 -11.95
CA ASP A 110 -0.18 -22.86 -13.09
C ASP A 110 1.30 -22.69 -12.76
N PRO A 111 2.22 -23.50 -13.28
CA PRO A 111 3.66 -23.30 -13.11
C PRO A 111 4.15 -21.94 -13.60
N GLU A 112 3.34 -21.26 -14.43
CA GLU A 112 3.62 -19.93 -14.96
C GLU A 112 3.12 -18.76 -14.10
N GLY A 113 2.35 -19.04 -13.02
CA GLY A 113 1.73 -18.00 -12.18
C GLY A 113 0.51 -17.33 -12.82
N ILE A 114 0.07 -16.20 -12.26
CA ILE A 114 -1.09 -15.43 -12.76
C ILE A 114 -0.66 -14.59 -13.95
N LYS A 115 -1.29 -14.80 -15.11
CA LYS A 115 -1.02 -14.03 -16.35
C LYS A 115 -1.53 -12.58 -16.22
N PRO A 116 -0.94 -11.63 -16.97
CA PRO A 116 -1.39 -10.25 -17.02
C PRO A 116 -2.91 -10.14 -17.29
N GLY A 117 -3.60 -9.29 -16.51
CA GLY A 117 -5.05 -9.07 -16.63
C GLY A 117 -5.93 -10.15 -16.02
N SER A 118 -5.37 -11.31 -15.64
CA SER A 118 -6.11 -12.44 -15.09
C SER A 118 -6.22 -12.37 -13.56
N TYR A 119 -7.19 -13.12 -13.02
CA TYR A 119 -7.33 -13.39 -11.60
C TYR A 119 -6.68 -14.73 -11.25
N GLY A 120 -6.15 -14.85 -10.05
CA GLY A 120 -5.66 -16.10 -9.50
C GLY A 120 -5.74 -16.11 -7.97
N ASP A 121 -5.82 -17.32 -7.41
CA ASP A 121 -5.85 -17.52 -5.97
C ASP A 121 -4.42 -17.67 -5.46
N CYS A 122 -4.07 -16.85 -4.47
CA CYS A 122 -2.77 -16.89 -3.80
C CYS A 122 -3.00 -17.35 -2.37
N LYS A 123 -2.12 -18.23 -1.86
CA LYS A 123 -2.27 -18.80 -0.53
C LYS A 123 -0.93 -19.01 0.16
N VAL A 124 -0.99 -19.09 1.48
CA VAL A 124 0.11 -19.51 2.34
C VAL A 124 -0.41 -20.26 3.55
N VAL A 125 0.33 -21.22 4.04
CA VAL A 125 0.10 -21.83 5.36
C VAL A 125 0.76 -20.94 6.38
N LEU A 126 -0.03 -20.23 7.20
CA LEU A 126 0.48 -19.37 8.27
C LEU A 126 1.02 -20.19 9.43
N GLN A 127 0.30 -21.27 9.76
CA GLN A 127 0.64 -22.14 10.86
C GLN A 127 0.14 -23.57 10.57
N ARG A 128 0.81 -24.53 11.21
CA ARG A 128 0.52 -25.94 11.10
C ARG A 128 0.54 -26.55 12.51
N VAL A 129 -0.36 -27.47 12.78
CA VAL A 129 -0.36 -28.33 13.96
C VAL A 129 -0.26 -29.78 13.49
N ASP A 130 0.86 -30.40 13.78
CA ASP A 130 1.17 -31.76 13.32
C ASP A 130 0.39 -32.84 14.10
N GLY A 131 0.20 -33.99 13.44
CA GLY A 131 -0.45 -35.14 14.01
C GLY A 131 0.32 -35.77 15.18
N GLU A 132 1.59 -35.55 15.30
CA GLU A 132 2.41 -36.00 16.42
C GLU A 132 1.88 -35.50 17.78
N PHE A 133 1.25 -34.31 17.81
CA PHE A 133 0.54 -33.83 19.00
C PHE A 133 -0.67 -34.64 19.33
N LEU A 134 -1.37 -35.17 18.32
CA LEU A 134 -2.52 -36.05 18.52
C LEU A 134 -2.09 -37.35 19.20
N ASP A 135 -1.01 -37.97 18.75
CA ASP A 135 -0.48 -39.21 19.29
C ASP A 135 0.10 -39.01 20.70
N THR A 136 0.68 -37.88 20.98
CA THR A 136 1.31 -37.57 22.27
C THR A 136 0.31 -37.18 23.35
N PHE A 137 -0.68 -36.34 23.00
CA PHE A 137 -1.57 -35.70 23.99
C PHE A 137 -3.03 -36.13 23.87
N GLY A 138 -3.37 -36.91 22.86
CA GLY A 138 -4.74 -37.39 22.60
C GLY A 138 -5.62 -36.35 21.90
N THR A 139 -6.78 -36.80 21.42
CA THR A 139 -7.71 -36.05 20.55
C THR A 139 -8.23 -34.77 21.21
N ASP A 140 -8.55 -34.80 22.50
CA ASP A 140 -9.15 -33.66 23.19
C ASP A 140 -8.17 -32.50 23.28
N LYS A 141 -6.92 -32.79 23.65
CA LYS A 141 -5.88 -31.76 23.76
C LYS A 141 -5.47 -31.23 22.42
N TRP A 142 -5.37 -32.08 21.40
CA TRP A 142 -5.11 -31.68 20.03
C TRP A 142 -6.22 -30.74 19.52
N THR A 143 -7.48 -31.06 19.73
CA THR A 143 -8.65 -30.26 19.37
C THR A 143 -8.64 -28.90 20.09
N GLU A 144 -8.28 -28.85 21.36
CA GLU A 144 -8.12 -27.62 22.15
C GLU A 144 -7.05 -26.70 21.52
N ILE A 145 -5.88 -27.25 21.19
CA ILE A 145 -4.79 -26.53 20.56
C ILE A 145 -5.23 -25.96 19.21
N VAL A 146 -5.86 -26.78 18.35
CA VAL A 146 -6.33 -26.37 17.04
C VAL A 146 -7.36 -25.23 17.15
N ASN A 147 -8.32 -25.33 18.05
CA ASN A 147 -9.34 -24.30 18.23
C ASN A 147 -8.77 -23.01 18.83
N THR A 148 -7.81 -23.12 19.74
CA THR A 148 -7.13 -21.95 20.32
C THR A 148 -6.36 -21.19 19.25
N GLN A 149 -5.60 -21.87 18.41
CA GLN A 149 -4.88 -21.23 17.31
C GLN A 149 -5.83 -20.60 16.28
N LEU A 150 -6.93 -21.28 15.94
CA LEU A 150 -7.94 -20.72 15.04
C LEU A 150 -8.53 -19.42 15.61
N SER A 151 -8.76 -19.36 16.93
CA SER A 151 -9.28 -18.16 17.60
C SER A 151 -8.34 -16.96 17.40
N TYR A 152 -7.04 -17.13 17.57
CA TYR A 152 -6.06 -16.06 17.34
C TYR A 152 -5.99 -15.65 15.87
N LEU A 153 -6.00 -16.61 14.95
CA LEU A 153 -5.88 -16.32 13.52
C LEU A 153 -7.16 -15.73 12.92
N ASN A 154 -8.31 -15.91 13.56
CA ASN A 154 -9.57 -15.25 13.17
C ASN A 154 -9.59 -13.75 13.44
N GLU A 155 -8.61 -13.21 14.17
CA GLU A 155 -8.41 -11.76 14.29
C GLU A 155 -7.96 -11.14 12.97
N ILE A 156 -7.40 -11.93 12.04
CA ILE A 156 -7.02 -11.48 10.70
C ILE A 156 -8.29 -11.26 9.88
N GLN A 157 -8.58 -10.01 9.53
CA GLN A 157 -9.78 -9.63 8.77
C GLN A 157 -9.47 -8.89 7.47
N TYR A 158 -8.34 -8.19 7.41
CA TYR A 158 -7.94 -7.40 6.25
C TYR A 158 -6.52 -7.73 5.83
N CYS A 159 -6.30 -7.72 4.52
CA CYS A 159 -5.00 -7.87 3.91
C CYS A 159 -4.72 -6.67 2.99
N ASP A 160 -3.45 -6.31 2.94
CA ASP A 160 -2.94 -5.16 2.22
C ASP A 160 -1.73 -5.58 1.38
N LEU A 161 -1.62 -5.09 0.11
CA LEU A 161 -0.63 -5.47 -0.91
C LEU A 161 0.48 -4.44 -1.03
#